data_9de4788df98910971246a7d128ac3ae1
#
_entry.id   9de4788df98910971246a7d128ac3ae1
#
_cell.length_a   1.000
_cell.length_b   1.000
_cell.length_c   1.000
_cell.angle_alpha   90.00
_cell.angle_beta   90.00
_cell.angle_gamma   90.00
#
_symmetry.space_group_name_H-M   'P 1'
#
loop_
_entity.id
_entity.type
_entity.pdbx_description
1 polymer ?
#
loop_
_entity_poly.entity_id
_entity_poly.type
_entity_poly.pdbx_seq_one_letter_code
_entity_poly.pdbx_strand_id
1 'polypeptide(L)'
;MPPAVSLLAAALLLAGCKPTPTDDAIGTDAVPGPPAATQPATPDPGSADDNLNAVLWMQRSEEYRANSLSIFRAAADHLDAALAERNWDALVPEEREAAGDASALPPAVIMDIDETVLDNSPYQARLVQNGLEYNEVTWAEWVAEKKARPVPGVLDFARAAEEKGVTILYLSNRAQHLQEATLANLRAEGLPVKDDSVFLGLGTHVEGCEQNGTEKNCRRRLAGRDYRVLMQFGDQLGDFVEVIANTSDAREALLDEYGDWFGERWWMLANPTYGGWEPAQFNNAWDQPREARRAAKREALQLAD
;
A
#
# COMPACT_ATOMS: atom_id res chain seq x y z
N MET A 1 59.31 -24.39 -51.40
CA MET A 1 59.05 -24.96 -52.79
C MET A 1 57.57 -24.97 -52.94
N PRO A 2 57.04 -24.37 -54.00
CA PRO A 2 55.60 -24.23 -54.31
C PRO A 2 55.10 -25.44 -55.13
N PRO A 3 53.88 -25.52 -55.59
CA PRO A 3 53.33 -24.55 -56.52
C PRO A 3 51.88 -24.06 -56.28
N ALA A 4 51.71 -22.91 -56.92
CA ALA A 4 50.45 -22.31 -57.31
C ALA A 4 49.75 -23.04 -58.45
N VAL A 5 48.47 -22.79 -58.67
CA VAL A 5 47.76 -22.67 -59.99
C VAL A 5 46.32 -22.23 -59.67
N SER A 6 45.90 -21.07 -59.91
CA SER A 6 45.30 -20.42 -61.11
C SER A 6 43.84 -20.71 -61.35
N LEU A 7 43.04 -19.63 -61.24
CA LEU A 7 41.93 -19.14 -62.09
C LEU A 7 41.10 -20.09 -62.91
N LEU A 8 39.76 -19.97 -62.79
CA LEU A 8 38.95 -19.55 -63.99
C LEU A 8 37.58 -19.01 -63.57
N ALA A 9 37.25 -17.85 -64.08
CA ALA A 9 35.92 -17.24 -64.03
C ALA A 9 35.06 -17.85 -65.17
N ALA A 10 33.76 -18.01 -64.84
CA ALA A 10 32.72 -18.15 -65.89
C ALA A 10 31.44 -17.51 -65.40
N ALA A 11 31.09 -16.43 -66.05
CA ALA A 11 29.79 -15.79 -65.99
C ALA A 11 28.81 -16.55 -66.90
N LEU A 12 27.62 -16.85 -66.42
CA LEU A 12 26.47 -17.16 -67.25
C LEU A 12 25.22 -16.44 -66.74
N LEU A 13 24.78 -15.53 -67.62
CA LEU A 13 23.43 -14.92 -67.57
C LEU A 13 22.41 -15.96 -68.04
N LEU A 14 21.28 -16.13 -67.30
CA LEU A 14 20.02 -16.57 -67.90
C LEU A 14 18.84 -16.10 -67.02
N ALA A 15 18.03 -15.37 -67.66
CA ALA A 15 16.61 -15.03 -67.66
C ALA A 15 15.67 -15.60 -66.58
N GLY A 16 14.85 -14.70 -66.16
CA GLY A 16 13.71 -14.70 -65.33
C GLY A 16 12.67 -15.81 -65.44
N CYS A 17 12.10 -16.09 -64.29
CA CYS A 17 10.67 -16.48 -64.15
C CYS A 17 10.19 -15.94 -62.81
N LYS A 18 9.15 -15.09 -62.83
CA LYS A 18 8.36 -14.74 -61.67
C LYS A 18 7.55 -15.95 -61.20
N PRO A 19 7.47 -16.26 -59.93
CA PRO A 19 6.34 -16.97 -59.37
C PRO A 19 5.39 -16.01 -58.69
N THR A 20 4.13 -16.24 -58.86
CA THR A 20 2.92 -15.72 -58.22
C THR A 20 2.96 -15.87 -56.71
N PRO A 21 2.39 -14.94 -55.93
CA PRO A 21 2.30 -15.11 -54.49
C PRO A 21 1.18 -16.07 -54.11
N THR A 22 1.54 -17.11 -53.37
CA THR A 22 0.58 -17.89 -52.56
C THR A 22 0.59 -17.30 -51.17
N ASP A 23 -0.59 -16.78 -50.76
CA ASP A 23 -0.94 -16.48 -49.40
C ASP A 23 -0.85 -17.74 -48.53
N ASP A 24 0.05 -17.71 -47.54
CA ASP A 24 -0.08 -18.46 -46.31
C ASP A 24 0.60 -17.60 -45.20
N ALA A 25 -0.19 -16.66 -44.66
CA ALA A 25 0.17 -15.88 -43.49
C ALA A 25 0.00 -16.76 -42.25
N ILE A 26 1.10 -17.35 -41.79
CA ILE A 26 1.18 -17.82 -40.41
C ILE A 26 1.44 -16.57 -39.56
N GLY A 27 0.39 -16.12 -38.86
CA GLY A 27 0.49 -15.05 -37.89
C GLY A 27 1.45 -15.44 -36.76
N THR A 28 2.58 -14.80 -36.71
CA THR A 28 3.39 -14.77 -35.49
C THR A 28 2.74 -13.76 -34.57
N ASP A 29 2.00 -14.27 -33.58
CA ASP A 29 1.56 -13.44 -32.44
C ASP A 29 2.78 -12.85 -31.76
N ALA A 30 2.99 -11.56 -32.00
CA ALA A 30 3.99 -10.80 -31.29
C ALA A 30 3.56 -10.71 -29.83
N VAL A 31 4.32 -11.32 -28.93
CA VAL A 31 4.21 -11.14 -27.50
C VAL A 31 4.29 -9.62 -27.22
N PRO A 32 3.30 -9.02 -26.55
CA PRO A 32 3.40 -7.61 -26.19
C PRO A 32 4.65 -7.40 -25.32
N GLY A 33 5.55 -6.54 -25.77
CA GLY A 33 6.68 -6.11 -24.95
C GLY A 33 6.21 -5.43 -23.68
N PRO A 34 7.03 -5.38 -22.63
CA PRO A 34 6.68 -4.69 -21.40
C PRO A 34 6.25 -3.25 -21.73
N PRO A 35 5.22 -2.72 -21.02
CA PRO A 35 4.77 -1.36 -21.27
C PRO A 35 5.97 -0.40 -21.14
N ALA A 36 6.10 0.47 -22.13
CA ALA A 36 7.16 1.48 -22.13
C ALA A 36 7.04 2.29 -20.84
N ALA A 37 8.17 2.43 -20.13
CA ALA A 37 8.24 3.28 -18.94
C ALA A 37 7.71 4.67 -19.33
N THR A 38 6.58 5.05 -18.74
CA THR A 38 5.99 6.37 -18.94
C THR A 38 7.01 7.40 -18.46
N GLN A 39 7.43 8.29 -19.34
CA GLN A 39 8.27 9.43 -18.96
C GLN A 39 7.55 10.21 -17.85
N PRO A 40 8.29 10.71 -16.84
CA PRO A 40 7.69 11.55 -15.83
C PRO A 40 6.95 12.72 -16.49
N ALA A 41 5.69 12.90 -16.09
CA ALA A 41 4.87 14.00 -16.58
C ALA A 41 5.58 15.34 -16.27
N THR A 42 5.50 16.28 -17.20
CA THR A 42 6.02 17.64 -16.98
C THR A 42 5.28 18.25 -15.77
N PRO A 43 5.97 18.81 -14.77
CA PRO A 43 5.33 19.38 -13.60
C PRO A 43 4.28 20.45 -14.00
N ASP A 44 3.07 20.32 -13.45
CA ASP A 44 2.05 21.37 -13.52
C ASP A 44 2.04 22.14 -12.19
N PRO A 45 2.57 23.39 -12.16
CA PRO A 45 2.66 24.16 -10.91
C PRO A 45 1.31 24.41 -10.24
N GLY A 46 0.21 24.45 -11.01
CA GLY A 46 -1.12 24.69 -10.46
C GLY A 46 -1.72 23.52 -9.70
N SER A 47 -1.25 22.29 -9.95
CA SER A 47 -1.76 21.07 -9.32
C SER A 47 -0.97 20.63 -8.10
N ALA A 48 0.23 21.17 -7.90
CA ALA A 48 1.06 20.88 -6.73
C ALA A 48 0.43 21.34 -5.42
N ASP A 49 -0.46 22.35 -5.47
CA ASP A 49 -1.08 22.95 -4.30
C ASP A 49 -2.23 22.13 -3.70
N ASP A 50 -2.76 21.14 -4.42
CA ASP A 50 -3.91 20.35 -3.94
C ASP A 50 -3.64 19.64 -2.61
N ASN A 51 -2.40 19.23 -2.37
CA ASN A 51 -1.99 18.51 -1.15
C ASN A 51 -1.15 19.35 -0.18
N LEU A 52 -0.88 20.63 -0.49
CA LEU A 52 0.03 21.47 0.29
C LEU A 52 -0.42 21.62 1.75
N ASN A 53 -1.69 21.98 1.98
CA ASN A 53 -2.20 22.19 3.34
C ASN A 53 -2.25 20.88 4.13
N ALA A 54 -2.59 19.76 3.50
CA ALA A 54 -2.61 18.45 4.13
C ALA A 54 -1.20 18.03 4.60
N VAL A 55 -0.19 18.18 3.74
CA VAL A 55 1.21 17.88 4.08
C VAL A 55 1.73 18.82 5.17
N LEU A 56 1.44 20.13 5.09
CA LEU A 56 1.82 21.09 6.14
C LEU A 56 1.17 20.77 7.49
N TRP A 57 -0.10 20.34 7.48
CA TRP A 57 -0.80 19.93 8.69
C TRP A 57 -0.11 18.73 9.35
N MET A 58 0.25 17.71 8.60
CA MET A 58 0.99 16.56 9.14
C MET A 58 2.37 16.97 9.69
N GLN A 59 3.09 17.84 8.99
CA GLN A 59 4.48 18.19 9.35
C GLN A 59 4.61 19.28 10.42
N ARG A 60 3.60 20.14 10.59
CA ARG A 60 3.71 21.38 11.34
C ARG A 60 2.64 21.63 12.38
N SER A 61 1.52 20.88 12.35
CA SER A 61 0.48 21.11 13.35
C SER A 61 0.73 20.29 14.62
N GLU A 62 0.54 20.91 15.76
CA GLU A 62 0.52 20.20 17.04
C GLU A 62 -0.77 19.39 17.20
N GLU A 63 -1.82 19.72 16.45
CA GLU A 63 -3.09 18.99 16.39
C GLU A 63 -2.89 17.58 15.83
N TYR A 64 -2.12 17.42 14.73
CA TYR A 64 -1.74 16.11 14.21
C TYR A 64 -1.00 15.30 15.25
N ARG A 65 0.01 15.89 15.86
CA ARG A 65 0.81 15.25 16.91
C ARG A 65 -0.03 14.86 18.12
N ALA A 66 -0.87 15.77 18.61
CA ALA A 66 -1.74 15.50 19.75
C ALA A 66 -2.78 14.40 19.46
N ASN A 67 -3.34 14.40 18.24
CA ASN A 67 -4.28 13.37 17.78
C ASN A 67 -3.61 11.99 17.81
N SER A 68 -2.46 11.82 17.15
CA SER A 68 -1.71 10.55 17.12
C SER A 68 -1.33 10.06 18.52
N LEU A 69 -0.80 10.98 19.38
CA LEU A 69 -0.49 10.64 20.77
C LEU A 69 -1.72 10.17 21.55
N SER A 70 -2.88 10.79 21.35
CA SER A 70 -4.12 10.42 22.03
C SER A 70 -4.58 9.03 21.63
N ILE A 71 -4.51 8.70 20.34
CA ILE A 71 -4.89 7.38 19.81
C ILE A 71 -3.99 6.29 20.40
N PHE A 72 -2.66 6.43 20.33
CA PHE A 72 -1.75 5.40 20.84
C PHE A 72 -1.80 5.25 22.36
N ARG A 73 -2.02 6.34 23.11
CA ARG A 73 -2.21 6.27 24.57
C ARG A 73 -3.48 5.54 24.94
N ALA A 74 -4.61 5.89 24.31
CA ALA A 74 -5.88 5.22 24.56
C ALA A 74 -5.80 3.72 24.20
N ALA A 75 -5.14 3.37 23.11
CA ALA A 75 -4.90 1.97 22.74
C ALA A 75 -4.03 1.24 23.79
N ALA A 76 -2.97 1.89 24.30
CA ALA A 76 -2.13 1.31 25.34
C ALA A 76 -2.90 1.07 26.64
N ASP A 77 -3.76 2.00 27.04
CA ASP A 77 -4.64 1.86 28.22
C ASP A 77 -5.66 0.71 28.06
N HIS A 78 -6.06 0.43 26.82
CA HIS A 78 -7.03 -0.63 26.49
C HIS A 78 -6.39 -2.02 26.34
N LEU A 79 -5.08 -2.12 26.15
CA LEU A 79 -4.38 -3.36 25.80
C LEU A 79 -4.52 -4.46 26.85
N ASP A 80 -4.50 -4.11 28.14
CA ASP A 80 -4.63 -5.09 29.23
C ASP A 80 -6.01 -5.75 29.26
N ALA A 81 -7.07 -4.98 28.98
CA ALA A 81 -8.43 -5.50 28.86
C ALA A 81 -8.54 -6.48 27.67
N ALA A 82 -8.02 -6.11 26.51
CA ALA A 82 -7.99 -6.96 25.32
C ALA A 82 -7.19 -8.25 25.56
N LEU A 83 -6.07 -8.20 26.29
CA LEU A 83 -5.28 -9.37 26.66
C LEU A 83 -6.04 -10.32 27.59
N ALA A 84 -6.76 -9.77 28.59
CA ALA A 84 -7.46 -10.55 29.62
C ALA A 84 -8.67 -11.30 29.06
N GLU A 85 -9.32 -10.79 28.04
CA GLU A 85 -10.50 -11.39 27.44
C GLU A 85 -10.13 -12.44 26.40
N ARG A 86 -10.38 -13.72 26.71
CA ARG A 86 -9.96 -14.85 25.85
C ARG A 86 -10.58 -14.85 24.45
N ASN A 87 -11.80 -14.35 24.34
CA ASN A 87 -12.53 -14.31 23.06
C ASN A 87 -12.39 -12.99 22.34
N TRP A 88 -11.53 -12.10 22.84
CA TRP A 88 -11.24 -10.85 22.20
C TRP A 88 -10.50 -11.08 20.87
N ASP A 89 -11.04 -10.50 19.81
CA ASP A 89 -10.43 -10.53 18.46
C ASP A 89 -10.79 -9.25 17.71
N ALA A 90 -9.84 -8.75 16.96
CA ALA A 90 -10.00 -7.56 16.14
C ALA A 90 -10.19 -7.85 14.65
N LEU A 91 -10.16 -9.13 14.22
CA LEU A 91 -10.54 -9.51 12.87
C LEU A 91 -12.06 -9.55 12.75
N VAL A 92 -12.59 -9.12 11.63
CA VAL A 92 -14.01 -9.26 11.30
C VAL A 92 -14.41 -10.75 11.30
N PRO A 93 -15.67 -11.09 11.60
CA PRO A 93 -16.11 -12.47 11.77
C PRO A 93 -15.72 -13.39 10.58
N GLU A 94 -15.86 -12.93 9.35
CA GLU A 94 -15.57 -13.70 8.14
C GLU A 94 -14.07 -14.01 7.99
N GLU A 95 -13.21 -13.06 8.38
CA GLU A 95 -11.76 -13.26 8.38
C GLU A 95 -11.32 -14.19 9.49
N ARG A 96 -11.96 -14.10 10.68
CA ARG A 96 -11.68 -14.99 11.80
C ARG A 96 -12.18 -16.42 11.53
N GLU A 97 -13.37 -16.59 10.94
CA GLU A 97 -13.88 -17.91 10.57
C GLU A 97 -12.91 -18.60 9.57
N ALA A 98 -12.44 -17.86 8.58
CA ALA A 98 -11.47 -18.36 7.60
C ALA A 98 -10.08 -18.65 8.18
N ALA A 99 -9.70 -18.01 9.29
CA ALA A 99 -8.41 -18.19 9.97
C ALA A 99 -8.47 -19.31 11.04
N GLY A 100 -9.63 -19.61 11.60
CA GLY A 100 -9.84 -20.63 12.65
C GLY A 100 -9.90 -20.06 14.07
N ASP A 101 -9.96 -20.94 15.09
CA ASP A 101 -10.04 -20.55 16.50
C ASP A 101 -8.77 -19.87 17.01
N ALA A 102 -8.94 -18.71 17.62
CA ALA A 102 -7.84 -17.91 18.16
C ALA A 102 -7.56 -18.10 19.65
N SER A 103 -8.39 -18.83 20.38
CA SER A 103 -8.40 -18.86 21.87
C SER A 103 -7.09 -19.35 22.51
N ALA A 104 -6.30 -20.16 21.76
CA ALA A 104 -5.00 -20.70 22.19
C ALA A 104 -3.80 -20.05 21.48
N LEU A 105 -4.04 -19.12 20.56
CA LEU A 105 -2.98 -18.47 19.78
C LEU A 105 -2.29 -17.36 20.60
N PRO A 106 -1.00 -17.12 20.34
CA PRO A 106 -0.29 -15.99 20.93
C PRO A 106 -0.91 -14.66 20.50
N PRO A 107 -0.88 -13.63 21.38
CA PRO A 107 -1.45 -12.33 21.05
C PRO A 107 -0.57 -11.55 20.06
N ALA A 108 -1.24 -10.82 19.17
CA ALA A 108 -0.59 -9.87 18.27
C ALA A 108 -1.44 -8.61 18.04
N VAL A 109 -0.78 -7.58 17.55
CA VAL A 109 -1.39 -6.36 17.01
C VAL A 109 -0.98 -6.25 15.55
N ILE A 110 -1.93 -5.95 14.67
CA ILE A 110 -1.67 -5.61 13.28
C ILE A 110 -1.54 -4.10 13.16
N MET A 111 -0.48 -3.64 12.51
CA MET A 111 -0.27 -2.22 12.21
C MET A 111 0.01 -2.05 10.73
N ASP A 112 -0.72 -1.15 10.07
CA ASP A 112 -0.25 -0.61 8.79
C ASP A 112 1.06 0.15 9.01
N ILE A 113 1.81 0.42 7.93
CA ILE A 113 3.09 1.10 8.04
C ILE A 113 2.97 2.58 7.68
N ASP A 114 2.44 2.87 6.49
CA ASP A 114 2.52 4.19 5.90
C ASP A 114 1.46 5.13 6.49
N GLU A 115 1.88 6.23 7.11
CA GLU A 115 1.06 7.19 7.87
C GLU A 115 0.40 6.61 9.13
N THR A 116 0.74 5.36 9.47
CA THR A 116 0.31 4.69 10.70
C THR A 116 1.49 4.47 11.65
N VAL A 117 2.55 3.82 11.18
CA VAL A 117 3.78 3.57 11.95
C VAL A 117 4.90 4.52 11.53
N LEU A 118 5.05 4.74 10.23
CA LEU A 118 6.06 5.60 9.64
C LEU A 118 5.42 6.81 8.93
N ASP A 119 5.93 8.00 9.21
CA ASP A 119 5.55 9.26 8.58
C ASP A 119 6.29 9.43 7.24
N ASN A 120 5.55 9.37 6.14
CA ASN A 120 6.04 9.60 4.79
C ASN A 120 5.69 11.00 4.26
N SER A 121 5.28 11.91 5.11
CA SER A 121 5.02 13.31 4.71
C SER A 121 6.21 13.97 4.01
N PRO A 122 7.50 13.60 4.27
CA PRO A 122 8.61 14.12 3.47
C PRO A 122 8.58 13.68 1.99
N TYR A 123 8.09 12.48 1.69
CA TYR A 123 7.86 12.06 0.31
C TYR A 123 6.72 12.87 -0.33
N GLN A 124 5.60 13.03 0.37
CA GLN A 124 4.49 13.86 -0.07
C GLN A 124 4.92 15.32 -0.32
N ALA A 125 5.78 15.86 0.54
CA ALA A 125 6.34 17.20 0.35
C ALA A 125 7.20 17.31 -0.94
N ARG A 126 7.96 16.26 -1.29
CA ARG A 126 8.69 16.21 -2.57
C ARG A 126 7.73 16.23 -3.75
N LEU A 127 6.62 15.50 -3.69
CA LEU A 127 5.60 15.52 -4.75
C LEU A 127 5.03 16.92 -4.92
N VAL A 128 4.61 17.56 -3.82
CA VAL A 128 4.09 18.94 -3.83
C VAL A 128 5.09 19.91 -4.43
N GLN A 129 6.34 19.93 -3.95
CA GLN A 129 7.36 20.87 -4.43
C GLN A 129 7.70 20.71 -5.91
N ASN A 130 7.56 19.50 -6.45
CA ASN A 130 7.91 19.21 -7.84
C ASN A 130 6.68 19.10 -8.76
N GLY A 131 5.46 19.34 -8.27
CA GLY A 131 4.23 19.22 -9.04
C GLY A 131 3.97 17.80 -9.55
N LEU A 132 4.41 16.79 -8.81
CA LEU A 132 4.32 15.38 -9.17
C LEU A 132 3.16 14.68 -8.47
N GLU A 133 2.72 13.57 -9.03
CA GLU A 133 1.86 12.59 -8.38
C GLU A 133 2.68 11.37 -7.96
N TYR A 134 2.07 10.51 -7.12
CA TYR A 134 2.66 9.24 -6.71
C TYR A 134 3.15 8.43 -7.90
N ASN A 135 4.32 7.81 -7.73
CA ASN A 135 4.92 6.90 -8.70
C ASN A 135 5.69 5.81 -7.97
N GLU A 136 5.49 4.56 -8.38
CA GLU A 136 6.12 3.38 -7.75
C GLU A 136 7.65 3.46 -7.71
N VAL A 137 8.29 4.04 -8.72
CA VAL A 137 9.76 4.14 -8.79
C VAL A 137 10.27 5.12 -7.73
N THR A 138 9.72 6.33 -7.69
CA THR A 138 10.13 7.35 -6.70
C THR A 138 9.72 6.97 -5.28
N TRP A 139 8.64 6.21 -5.13
CA TRP A 139 8.26 5.61 -3.87
C TRP A 139 9.28 4.58 -3.38
N ALA A 140 9.70 3.65 -4.25
CA ALA A 140 10.71 2.66 -3.92
C ALA A 140 12.06 3.32 -3.55
N GLU A 141 12.44 4.40 -4.25
CA GLU A 141 13.61 5.22 -3.91
C GLU A 141 13.50 5.82 -2.51
N TRP A 142 12.33 6.40 -2.16
CA TRP A 142 12.07 6.93 -0.83
C TRP A 142 12.20 5.86 0.25
N VAL A 143 11.56 4.69 0.06
CA VAL A 143 11.66 3.56 0.99
C VAL A 143 13.11 3.11 1.18
N ALA A 144 13.89 3.06 0.09
CA ALA A 144 15.30 2.70 0.12
C ALA A 144 16.17 3.70 0.91
N GLU A 145 15.76 4.97 1.02
CA GLU A 145 16.45 5.97 1.85
C GLU A 145 16.36 5.65 3.37
N LYS A 146 15.35 4.90 3.81
CA LYS A 146 15.15 4.49 5.23
C LYS A 146 15.10 5.70 6.19
N LYS A 147 14.43 6.79 5.77
CA LYS A 147 14.40 8.07 6.50
C LYS A 147 13.03 8.42 7.11
N ALA A 148 12.04 7.58 6.88
CA ALA A 148 10.73 7.77 7.48
C ALA A 148 10.84 7.66 9.00
N ARG A 149 10.26 8.64 9.71
CA ARG A 149 10.27 8.72 11.17
C ARG A 149 9.03 8.06 11.75
N PRO A 150 9.06 7.63 13.00
CA PRO A 150 7.86 7.11 13.65
C PRO A 150 6.77 8.17 13.78
N VAL A 151 5.53 7.77 13.53
CA VAL A 151 4.36 8.58 13.87
C VAL A 151 4.34 8.83 15.38
N PRO A 152 3.97 10.05 15.84
CA PRO A 152 4.01 10.36 17.26
C PRO A 152 3.19 9.41 18.13
N GLY A 153 3.82 8.81 19.13
CA GLY A 153 3.21 7.87 20.08
C GLY A 153 3.35 6.39 19.73
N VAL A 154 3.65 6.03 18.49
CA VAL A 154 3.73 4.62 18.06
C VAL A 154 4.83 3.84 18.79
N LEU A 155 6.00 4.47 19.04
CA LEU A 155 7.11 3.81 19.73
C LEU A 155 6.74 3.40 21.15
N ASP A 156 6.09 4.28 21.89
CA ASP A 156 5.70 4.01 23.27
C ASP A 156 4.67 2.88 23.32
N PHE A 157 3.68 2.90 22.42
CA PHE A 157 2.68 1.84 22.31
C PHE A 157 3.32 0.49 21.94
N ALA A 158 4.14 0.46 20.86
CA ALA A 158 4.70 -0.77 20.34
C ALA A 158 5.64 -1.45 21.35
N ARG A 159 6.44 -0.67 22.10
CA ARG A 159 7.28 -1.19 23.18
C ARG A 159 6.48 -1.71 24.36
N ALA A 160 5.45 -0.97 24.78
CA ALA A 160 4.56 -1.43 25.85
C ALA A 160 3.83 -2.74 25.47
N ALA A 161 3.45 -2.91 24.21
CA ALA A 161 2.88 -4.15 23.70
C ALA A 161 3.89 -5.30 23.70
N GLU A 162 5.11 -5.07 23.21
CA GLU A 162 6.20 -6.06 23.23
C GLU A 162 6.54 -6.50 24.64
N GLU A 163 6.64 -5.58 25.60
CA GLU A 163 6.90 -5.89 27.02
C GLU A 163 5.83 -6.80 27.64
N LYS A 164 4.61 -6.75 27.13
CA LYS A 164 3.47 -7.61 27.50
C LYS A 164 3.44 -8.95 26.73
N GLY A 165 4.42 -9.20 25.85
CA GLY A 165 4.50 -10.40 25.03
C GLY A 165 3.58 -10.38 23.81
N VAL A 166 3.09 -9.20 23.39
CA VAL A 166 2.29 -9.01 22.18
C VAL A 166 3.20 -8.81 20.98
N THR A 167 3.01 -9.61 19.94
CA THR A 167 3.78 -9.48 18.70
C THR A 167 3.22 -8.33 17.85
N ILE A 168 4.10 -7.48 17.33
CA ILE A 168 3.70 -6.46 16.34
C ILE A 168 3.85 -7.04 14.94
N LEU A 169 2.77 -7.07 14.19
CA LEU A 169 2.72 -7.47 12.77
C LEU A 169 2.54 -6.22 11.91
N TYR A 170 3.40 -6.06 10.92
CA TYR A 170 3.38 -4.94 9.99
C TYR A 170 2.71 -5.36 8.68
N LEU A 171 1.45 -4.98 8.48
CA LEU A 171 0.64 -5.35 7.32
C LEU A 171 0.48 -4.14 6.40
N SER A 172 1.27 -4.09 5.33
CA SER A 172 1.41 -2.89 4.50
C SER A 172 1.22 -3.18 3.01
N ASN A 173 0.81 -2.15 2.28
CA ASN A 173 0.80 -2.18 0.81
C ASN A 173 2.17 -1.84 0.19
N ARG A 174 3.23 -1.68 0.99
CA ARG A 174 4.60 -1.76 0.48
C ARG A 174 4.81 -3.14 -0.14
N ALA A 175 5.32 -3.16 -1.37
CA ALA A 175 5.55 -4.41 -2.08
C ALA A 175 6.58 -5.29 -1.35
N GLN A 176 6.42 -6.62 -1.48
CA GLN A 176 7.28 -7.60 -0.78
C GLN A 176 8.77 -7.40 -1.06
N HIS A 177 9.16 -6.93 -2.24
CA HIS A 177 10.58 -6.65 -2.55
C HIS A 177 11.18 -5.46 -1.77
N LEU A 178 10.35 -4.63 -1.11
CA LEU A 178 10.78 -3.52 -0.25
C LEU A 178 10.94 -3.94 1.22
N GLN A 179 10.73 -5.21 1.56
CA GLN A 179 10.76 -5.74 2.92
C GLN A 179 12.06 -5.40 3.64
N GLU A 180 13.21 -5.67 3.03
CA GLU A 180 14.52 -5.44 3.67
C GLU A 180 14.70 -3.96 4.07
N ALA A 181 14.44 -3.04 3.16
CA ALA A 181 14.56 -1.61 3.43
C ALA A 181 13.56 -1.14 4.49
N THR A 182 12.33 -1.66 4.44
CA THR A 182 11.27 -1.34 5.39
C THR A 182 11.63 -1.81 6.80
N LEU A 183 12.00 -3.08 6.97
CA LEU A 183 12.37 -3.63 8.27
C LEU A 183 13.65 -2.97 8.83
N ALA A 184 14.59 -2.60 7.97
CA ALA A 184 15.78 -1.86 8.39
C ALA A 184 15.41 -0.46 8.92
N ASN A 185 14.45 0.25 8.29
CA ASN A 185 13.97 1.53 8.78
C ASN A 185 13.24 1.37 10.13
N LEU A 186 12.33 0.41 10.27
CA LEU A 186 11.62 0.13 11.51
C LEU A 186 12.59 -0.14 12.67
N ARG A 187 13.59 -1.00 12.45
CA ARG A 187 14.63 -1.30 13.47
C ARG A 187 15.48 -0.08 13.82
N ALA A 188 15.86 0.73 12.83
CA ALA A 188 16.66 1.94 13.05
C ALA A 188 15.93 2.96 13.92
N GLU A 189 14.59 3.06 13.75
CA GLU A 189 13.74 3.95 14.54
C GLU A 189 13.33 3.34 15.91
N GLY A 190 13.76 2.10 16.20
CA GLY A 190 13.53 1.44 17.49
C GLY A 190 12.17 0.79 17.66
N LEU A 191 11.50 0.48 16.55
CA LEU A 191 10.25 -0.29 16.53
C LEU A 191 10.56 -1.78 16.69
N PRO A 192 9.72 -2.56 17.41
CA PRO A 192 9.91 -4.00 17.57
C PRO A 192 9.79 -4.73 16.24
N VAL A 193 10.84 -5.47 15.88
CA VAL A 193 10.84 -6.37 14.71
C VAL A 193 11.40 -7.71 15.17
N LYS A 194 10.52 -8.64 15.54
CA LYS A 194 10.88 -9.97 16.06
C LYS A 194 11.75 -10.73 15.06
N ASP A 195 11.31 -10.82 13.83
CA ASP A 195 12.01 -11.43 12.70
C ASP A 195 11.36 -10.93 11.39
N ASP A 196 11.78 -11.46 10.26
CA ASP A 196 11.31 -10.99 8.97
C ASP A 196 9.85 -11.42 8.63
N SER A 197 9.32 -12.42 9.36
CA SER A 197 7.95 -12.91 9.17
C SER A 197 6.86 -11.95 9.66
N VAL A 198 7.23 -10.94 10.45
CA VAL A 198 6.29 -9.92 10.91
C VAL A 198 5.88 -8.93 9.81
N PHE A 199 6.56 -8.93 8.66
CA PHE A 199 6.21 -8.09 7.52
C PHE A 199 5.28 -8.83 6.55
N LEU A 200 4.05 -8.35 6.45
CA LEU A 200 3.02 -8.86 5.55
C LEU A 200 2.78 -7.83 4.43
N GLY A 201 3.72 -7.78 3.48
CA GLY A 201 3.71 -6.81 2.37
C GLY A 201 2.78 -7.20 1.23
N LEU A 202 2.55 -6.26 0.31
CA LEU A 202 1.82 -6.52 -0.93
C LEU A 202 2.59 -7.55 -1.76
N GLY A 203 1.89 -8.62 -2.18
CA GLY A 203 2.47 -9.77 -2.86
C GLY A 203 2.78 -10.95 -1.93
N THR A 204 2.50 -10.85 -0.62
CA THR A 204 2.52 -12.02 0.26
C THR A 204 1.49 -13.04 -0.21
N HIS A 205 1.94 -14.23 -0.58
CA HIS A 205 1.04 -15.32 -1.00
C HIS A 205 0.29 -15.90 0.20
N VAL A 206 -1.02 -16.04 0.07
CA VAL A 206 -1.87 -16.63 1.11
C VAL A 206 -2.65 -17.80 0.50
N GLU A 207 -2.33 -19.02 0.92
CA GLU A 207 -3.00 -20.21 0.43
C GLU A 207 -4.50 -20.17 0.73
N GLY A 208 -5.31 -20.45 -0.29
CA GLY A 208 -6.78 -20.48 -0.17
C GLY A 208 -7.43 -19.08 -0.06
N CYS A 209 -6.69 -18.02 -0.43
CA CYS A 209 -7.25 -16.66 -0.50
C CYS A 209 -6.74 -15.96 -1.76
N GLU A 210 -7.65 -15.51 -2.60
CA GLU A 210 -7.32 -14.71 -3.77
C GLU A 210 -7.29 -13.23 -3.38
N GLN A 211 -6.11 -12.61 -3.54
CA GLN A 211 -5.96 -11.20 -3.25
C GLN A 211 -6.50 -10.35 -4.40
N ASN A 212 -7.42 -9.45 -4.08
CA ASN A 212 -7.95 -8.47 -5.02
C ASN A 212 -7.18 -7.14 -4.88
N GLY A 213 -6.40 -6.79 -5.90
CA GLY A 213 -5.64 -5.53 -5.91
C GLY A 213 -4.76 -5.36 -4.67
N THR A 214 -4.97 -4.27 -3.94
CA THR A 214 -4.23 -3.92 -2.73
C THR A 214 -4.97 -4.27 -1.43
N GLU A 215 -6.12 -4.94 -1.52
CA GLU A 215 -6.90 -5.35 -0.34
C GLU A 215 -6.05 -6.15 0.65
N LYS A 216 -6.31 -5.95 1.94
CA LYS A 216 -5.52 -6.52 3.02
C LYS A 216 -6.14 -7.78 3.67
N ASN A 217 -7.37 -8.14 3.29
CA ASN A 217 -8.15 -9.23 3.87
C ASN A 217 -7.40 -10.58 3.90
N CYS A 218 -6.76 -11.01 2.81
CA CYS A 218 -6.00 -12.26 2.78
C CYS A 218 -4.84 -12.26 3.78
N ARG A 219 -4.13 -11.14 3.89
CA ARG A 219 -2.99 -11.00 4.81
C ARG A 219 -3.43 -10.91 6.26
N ARG A 220 -4.62 -10.31 6.56
CA ARG A 220 -5.24 -10.36 7.89
C ARG A 220 -5.64 -11.79 8.26
N ARG A 221 -6.22 -12.56 7.32
CA ARG A 221 -6.51 -14.00 7.53
C ARG A 221 -5.24 -14.79 7.80
N LEU A 222 -4.14 -14.51 7.09
CA LEU A 222 -2.84 -15.16 7.34
C LEU A 222 -2.35 -14.86 8.77
N ALA A 223 -2.36 -13.59 9.17
CA ALA A 223 -2.03 -13.20 10.56
C ALA A 223 -2.91 -13.91 11.58
N GLY A 224 -4.21 -14.02 11.30
CA GLY A 224 -5.18 -14.68 12.16
C GLY A 224 -5.00 -16.19 12.33
N ARG A 225 -4.32 -16.88 11.40
CA ARG A 225 -3.98 -18.31 11.54
C ARG A 225 -2.96 -18.58 12.64
N ASP A 226 -2.04 -17.64 12.84
CA ASP A 226 -0.92 -17.80 13.75
C ASP A 226 -1.08 -16.99 15.04
N TYR A 227 -1.99 -16.00 15.04
CA TYR A 227 -2.15 -15.06 16.15
C TYR A 227 -3.60 -14.76 16.49
N ARG A 228 -3.85 -14.50 17.78
CA ARG A 228 -5.03 -13.80 18.24
C ARG A 228 -4.80 -12.30 18.08
N VAL A 229 -5.51 -11.68 17.16
CA VAL A 229 -5.34 -10.25 16.84
C VAL A 229 -6.09 -9.41 17.86
N LEU A 230 -5.36 -8.68 18.70
CA LEU A 230 -5.97 -7.85 19.76
C LEU A 230 -6.46 -6.50 19.23
N MET A 231 -5.68 -5.89 18.35
CA MET A 231 -5.95 -4.56 17.82
C MET A 231 -5.46 -4.47 16.39
N GLN A 232 -6.07 -3.57 15.63
CA GLN A 232 -5.59 -3.15 14.32
C GLN A 232 -5.40 -1.63 14.32
N PHE A 233 -4.31 -1.18 13.69
CA PHE A 233 -4.01 0.23 13.47
C PHE A 233 -3.85 0.50 11.98
N GLY A 234 -4.42 1.61 11.53
CA GLY A 234 -4.35 2.02 10.13
C GLY A 234 -4.80 3.47 9.97
N ASP A 235 -4.55 4.04 8.80
CA ASP A 235 -5.01 5.38 8.43
C ASP A 235 -6.18 5.34 7.43
N GLN A 236 -6.59 4.12 7.02
CA GLN A 236 -7.65 3.91 6.04
C GLN A 236 -8.59 2.77 6.42
N LEU A 237 -9.85 2.81 5.96
CA LEU A 237 -10.83 1.72 6.22
C LEU A 237 -10.33 0.36 5.73
N GLY A 238 -9.63 0.32 4.58
CA GLY A 238 -9.06 -0.92 4.03
C GLY A 238 -8.02 -1.61 4.91
N ASP A 239 -7.52 -0.94 5.94
CA ASP A 239 -6.61 -1.53 6.93
C ASP A 239 -7.34 -2.48 7.88
N PHE A 240 -8.61 -2.26 8.09
CA PHE A 240 -9.44 -2.95 9.09
C PHE A 240 -10.41 -3.96 8.47
N VAL A 241 -10.98 -3.63 7.33
CA VAL A 241 -12.02 -4.41 6.63
C VAL A 241 -11.82 -4.32 5.12
N GLU A 242 -12.32 -5.30 4.37
CA GLU A 242 -12.31 -5.27 2.91
C GLU A 242 -13.29 -4.20 2.38
N VAL A 243 -12.81 -3.30 1.50
CA VAL A 243 -13.61 -2.27 0.86
C VAL A 243 -14.00 -2.74 -0.55
N ILE A 244 -15.05 -3.56 -0.63
CA ILE A 244 -15.51 -4.17 -1.89
C ILE A 244 -15.90 -3.11 -2.93
N ALA A 245 -16.60 -2.07 -2.50
CA ALA A 245 -16.98 -0.94 -3.33
C ALA A 245 -16.42 0.36 -2.74
N ASN A 246 -15.51 1.00 -3.45
CA ASN A 246 -14.93 2.26 -2.98
C ASN A 246 -15.76 3.46 -3.47
N THR A 247 -16.93 3.66 -2.87
CA THR A 247 -17.79 4.82 -3.02
C THR A 247 -18.04 5.48 -1.67
N SER A 248 -18.48 6.74 -1.64
CA SER A 248 -18.77 7.43 -0.38
C SER A 248 -19.81 6.68 0.45
N ASP A 249 -20.91 6.27 -0.16
CA ASP A 249 -22.00 5.55 0.52
C ASP A 249 -21.57 4.19 1.07
N ALA A 250 -20.77 3.42 0.31
CA ALA A 250 -20.28 2.13 0.77
C ALA A 250 -19.26 2.27 1.92
N ARG A 251 -18.45 3.33 1.91
CA ARG A 251 -17.54 3.65 3.01
C ARG A 251 -18.28 4.08 4.27
N GLU A 252 -19.36 4.88 4.12
CA GLU A 252 -20.25 5.26 5.22
C GLU A 252 -20.93 4.03 5.83
N ALA A 253 -21.46 3.13 4.98
CA ALA A 253 -22.08 1.89 5.44
C ALA A 253 -21.11 1.00 6.26
N LEU A 254 -19.83 0.92 5.87
CA LEU A 254 -18.81 0.20 6.65
C LEU A 254 -18.55 0.87 8.01
N LEU A 255 -18.54 2.20 8.05
CA LEU A 255 -18.39 2.93 9.30
C LEU A 255 -19.61 2.75 10.21
N ASP A 256 -20.81 2.69 9.66
CA ASP A 256 -22.05 2.42 10.41
C ASP A 256 -22.06 1.00 10.96
N GLU A 257 -21.59 0.01 10.19
CA GLU A 257 -21.53 -1.40 10.60
C GLU A 257 -20.51 -1.65 11.71
N TYR A 258 -19.32 -1.04 11.59
CA TYR A 258 -18.20 -1.31 12.50
C TYR A 258 -17.85 -0.11 13.39
N GLY A 259 -18.71 0.90 13.49
CA GLY A 259 -18.45 2.12 14.27
C GLY A 259 -18.04 1.85 15.72
N ASP A 260 -18.66 0.89 16.37
CA ASP A 260 -18.36 0.46 17.76
C ASP A 260 -16.98 -0.21 17.92
N TRP A 261 -16.32 -0.57 16.82
CA TRP A 261 -14.99 -1.17 16.87
C TRP A 261 -13.87 -0.12 16.92
N PHE A 262 -14.15 1.10 16.44
CA PHE A 262 -13.18 2.19 16.52
C PHE A 262 -13.05 2.70 17.95
N GLY A 263 -11.79 2.75 18.43
CA GLY A 263 -11.48 3.06 19.82
C GLY A 263 -11.49 1.87 20.77
N GLU A 264 -11.87 0.68 20.26
CA GLU A 264 -11.88 -0.59 21.00
C GLU A 264 -10.89 -1.59 20.38
N ARG A 265 -11.20 -2.06 19.17
CA ARG A 265 -10.41 -3.03 18.41
C ARG A 265 -9.61 -2.39 17.30
N TRP A 266 -10.13 -1.29 16.73
CA TRP A 266 -9.58 -0.57 15.59
C TRP A 266 -9.21 0.86 15.96
N TRP A 267 -8.00 1.24 15.59
CA TRP A 267 -7.39 2.52 15.96
C TRP A 267 -6.99 3.27 14.70
N MET A 268 -7.83 4.22 14.29
CA MET A 268 -7.67 4.99 13.05
C MET A 268 -6.75 6.20 13.28
N LEU A 269 -5.68 6.28 12.51
CA LEU A 269 -4.79 7.45 12.43
C LEU A 269 -5.31 8.43 11.37
N ALA A 270 -5.02 9.71 11.53
CA ALA A 270 -5.43 10.72 10.56
C ALA A 270 -4.42 10.82 9.40
N ASN A 271 -4.90 10.64 8.17
CA ASN A 271 -4.15 10.91 6.95
C ASN A 271 -4.98 11.79 5.99
N PRO A 272 -4.68 13.11 5.90
CA PRO A 272 -5.34 14.01 4.98
C PRO A 272 -4.67 14.06 3.59
N THR A 273 -3.57 13.35 3.37
CA THR A 273 -2.74 13.52 2.17
C THR A 273 -3.12 12.60 1.02
N TYR A 274 -3.56 11.39 1.32
CA TYR A 274 -4.04 10.39 0.37
C TYR A 274 -4.85 9.30 1.08
N GLY A 275 -5.52 8.48 0.31
CA GLY A 275 -6.26 7.35 0.85
C GLY A 275 -7.41 6.94 -0.06
N GLY A 276 -8.07 5.81 0.24
CA GLY A 276 -9.23 5.34 -0.48
C GLY A 276 -10.43 6.32 -0.50
N TRP A 277 -10.45 7.27 0.44
CA TRP A 277 -11.46 8.34 0.49
C TRP A 277 -11.38 9.29 -0.71
N GLU A 278 -10.19 9.52 -1.24
CA GLU A 278 -9.98 10.44 -2.37
C GLU A 278 -10.53 9.88 -3.70
N PRO A 279 -10.13 8.68 -4.17
CA PRO A 279 -10.64 8.14 -5.43
C PRO A 279 -12.14 7.80 -5.39
N ALA A 280 -12.72 7.62 -4.22
CA ALA A 280 -14.16 7.47 -4.07
C ALA A 280 -14.93 8.68 -4.65
N GLN A 281 -14.32 9.88 -4.65
CA GLN A 281 -14.93 11.11 -5.14
C GLN A 281 -14.92 11.24 -6.68
N PHE A 282 -14.14 10.41 -7.37
CA PHE A 282 -14.07 10.39 -8.84
C PHE A 282 -14.20 8.96 -9.41
N ASN A 283 -15.03 8.13 -8.77
CA ASN A 283 -15.35 6.76 -9.18
C ASN A 283 -14.11 5.87 -9.42
N ASN A 284 -13.03 6.11 -8.67
CA ASN A 284 -11.75 5.40 -8.78
C ASN A 284 -11.06 5.51 -10.17
N ALA A 285 -11.45 6.49 -10.98
CA ALA A 285 -10.98 6.69 -12.36
C ALA A 285 -9.62 7.40 -12.40
N TRP A 286 -8.56 6.72 -11.97
CA TRP A 286 -7.19 7.23 -11.97
C TRP A 286 -6.63 7.49 -13.37
N ASP A 287 -7.19 6.86 -14.39
CA ASP A 287 -6.87 7.04 -15.81
C ASP A 287 -7.39 8.37 -16.39
N GLN A 288 -8.30 9.04 -15.67
CA GLN A 288 -8.80 10.36 -16.07
C GLN A 288 -7.71 11.45 -15.91
N PRO A 289 -7.73 12.47 -16.78
CA PRO A 289 -6.86 13.62 -16.63
C PRO A 289 -6.99 14.25 -15.22
N ARG A 290 -5.90 14.75 -14.68
CA ARG A 290 -5.81 15.38 -13.37
C ARG A 290 -6.89 16.45 -13.14
N GLU A 291 -7.11 17.32 -14.15
CA GLU A 291 -8.16 18.35 -14.08
C GLU A 291 -9.57 17.78 -13.97
N ALA A 292 -9.87 16.66 -14.63
CA ALA A 292 -11.16 16.01 -14.50
C ALA A 292 -11.36 15.44 -13.08
N ARG A 293 -10.33 14.81 -12.50
CA ARG A 293 -10.36 14.32 -11.10
C ARG A 293 -10.52 15.48 -10.11
N ARG A 294 -9.84 16.62 -10.35
CA ARG A 294 -9.99 17.84 -9.53
C ARG A 294 -11.40 18.44 -9.64
N ALA A 295 -11.99 18.45 -10.83
CA ALA A 295 -13.36 18.92 -11.04
C ALA A 295 -14.35 18.05 -10.25
N ALA A 296 -14.24 16.73 -10.33
CA ALA A 296 -15.07 15.80 -9.56
C ALA A 296 -14.92 16.00 -8.04
N LYS A 297 -13.69 16.17 -7.55
CA LYS A 297 -13.46 16.48 -6.11
C LYS A 297 -14.11 17.78 -5.68
N ARG A 298 -14.10 18.83 -6.53
CA ARG A 298 -14.81 20.09 -6.23
C ARG A 298 -16.31 19.93 -6.21
N GLU A 299 -16.85 19.13 -7.13
CA GLU A 299 -18.29 18.83 -7.19
C GLU A 299 -18.78 18.04 -5.96
N ALA A 300 -17.90 17.17 -5.39
CA ALA A 300 -18.20 16.40 -4.21
C ALA A 300 -18.22 17.22 -2.90
N LEU A 301 -17.78 18.50 -2.93
CA LEU A 301 -17.82 19.36 -1.75
C LEU A 301 -19.28 19.69 -1.38
N GLN A 302 -19.60 19.48 -0.11
CA GLN A 302 -20.91 19.86 0.44
C GLN A 302 -20.89 21.34 0.83
N LEU A 303 -21.74 22.12 0.16
CA LEU A 303 -21.97 23.53 0.48
C LEU A 303 -23.20 23.62 1.38
N ALA A 304 -23.12 24.41 2.47
CA ALA A 304 -24.31 24.69 3.27
C ALA A 304 -25.30 25.51 2.44
N ASP A 305 -26.56 25.09 2.42
CA ASP A 305 -27.68 25.80 1.78
C ASP A 305 -28.04 27.07 2.60
#